data_90c948858bea6914a1c2946c90081bb8
#
_entry.id   90c948858bea6914a1c2946c90081bb8
#
_cell.length_a   1.000
_cell.length_b   1.000
_cell.length_c   1.000
_cell.angle_alpha   90.00
_cell.angle_beta   90.00
_cell.angle_gamma   90.00
#
_symmetry.space_group_name_H-M   'P 1'
#
loop_
_entity.id
_entity.type
_entity.pdbx_description
1 polymer ?
#
loop_
_entity_poly.entity_id
_entity_poly.type
_entity_poly.pdbx_seq_one_letter_code
_entity_poly.pdbx_strand_id
1 'polypeptide(L)'
;LKNLAPGVWRLKEFPLPSINVYLAEDVLIDAGRTWDRRRIFAEIEGREISMLALTHVHPDHQGVAKDVCEARGIPLACHPDDVDAMEGRRPVAASSHPIAQMSGRFWAGPPHPVDKTFGEGDEVAGFRVVHAPGHSPGEVIFFRDSDRVAICGDVIRGMSYATGRPLIAEPLEFFNADTAENRRSIRKLADLQPRLILPGHGPAVTDIAAFERFVARLPS
;
A
#
# COMPACT_ATOMS: atom_id res chain seq x y z
N LEU A 1 -12.31 12.72 -3.01
CA LEU A 1 -11.49 12.35 -1.84
C LEU A 1 -12.32 12.23 -0.58
N LYS A 2 -11.99 11.25 0.28
CA LYS A 2 -12.57 11.08 1.62
C LYS A 2 -11.47 11.39 2.65
N ASN A 3 -11.68 12.41 3.49
CA ASN A 3 -10.78 12.70 4.60
C ASN A 3 -10.87 11.58 5.66
N LEU A 4 -9.73 11.08 6.12
CA LEU A 4 -9.62 10.00 7.10
C LEU A 4 -8.93 10.44 8.39
N ALA A 5 -7.98 11.38 8.28
CA ALA A 5 -7.25 12.00 9.37
C ALA A 5 -6.74 13.38 8.92
N PRO A 6 -6.25 14.26 9.80
CA PRO A 6 -5.62 15.52 9.39
C PRO A 6 -4.54 15.28 8.33
N GLY A 7 -4.60 15.96 7.18
CA GLY A 7 -3.65 15.80 6.08
C GLY A 7 -3.66 14.42 5.39
N VAL A 8 -4.67 13.58 5.63
CA VAL A 8 -4.77 12.24 5.02
C VAL A 8 -6.12 12.03 4.36
N TRP A 9 -6.10 11.76 3.08
CA TRP A 9 -7.30 11.47 2.29
C TRP A 9 -7.15 10.14 1.57
N ARG A 10 -8.29 9.46 1.37
CA ARG A 10 -8.38 8.33 0.44
C ARG A 10 -9.09 8.78 -0.83
N LEU A 11 -8.56 8.41 -1.99
CA LEU A 11 -9.21 8.61 -3.27
C LEU A 11 -10.52 7.79 -3.31
N LYS A 12 -11.56 8.35 -3.95
CA LYS A 12 -12.85 7.64 -4.08
C LYS A 12 -12.67 6.42 -4.97
N GLU A 13 -13.27 5.33 -4.56
CA GLU A 13 -13.38 4.10 -5.32
C GLU A 13 -14.84 3.66 -5.40
N PHE A 14 -15.23 3.08 -6.51
CA PHE A 14 -16.60 2.61 -6.73
C PHE A 14 -16.56 1.18 -7.30
N PRO A 15 -17.42 0.29 -6.86
CA PRO A 15 -18.50 0.48 -5.85
C PRO A 15 -18.03 0.33 -4.40
N LEU A 16 -16.86 -0.23 -4.15
CA LEU A 16 -16.33 -0.50 -2.81
C LEU A 16 -14.84 -0.13 -2.75
N PRO A 17 -14.30 0.21 -1.56
CA PRO A 17 -12.88 0.46 -1.35
C PRO A 17 -12.10 -0.86 -1.42
N SER A 18 -11.88 -1.37 -2.63
CA SER A 18 -11.21 -2.64 -2.88
C SER A 18 -9.70 -2.48 -2.98
N ILE A 19 -9.23 -1.39 -3.60
CA ILE A 19 -7.81 -1.03 -3.71
C ILE A 19 -7.68 0.45 -3.38
N ASN A 20 -7.00 0.75 -2.30
CA ASN A 20 -6.89 2.10 -1.79
C ASN A 20 -5.68 2.83 -2.38
N VAL A 21 -5.88 4.09 -2.69
CA VAL A 21 -4.83 5.06 -2.98
C VAL A 21 -5.03 6.21 -2.00
N TYR A 22 -3.98 6.64 -1.35
CA TYR A 22 -4.04 7.70 -0.34
C TYR A 22 -3.31 8.95 -0.83
N LEU A 23 -3.73 10.10 -0.32
CA LEU A 23 -2.98 11.34 -0.39
C LEU A 23 -2.64 11.73 1.05
N ALA A 24 -1.35 11.76 1.36
CA ALA A 24 -0.81 12.23 2.63
C ALA A 24 -0.10 13.56 2.38
N GLU A 25 -0.65 14.65 2.91
CA GLU A 25 -0.25 16.01 2.57
C GLU A 25 -0.25 16.22 1.03
N ASP A 26 0.92 16.31 0.41
CA ASP A 26 1.14 16.43 -1.03
C ASP A 26 1.77 15.18 -1.66
N VAL A 27 1.89 14.07 -0.91
CA VAL A 27 2.44 12.82 -1.41
C VAL A 27 1.32 11.83 -1.73
N LEU A 28 1.29 11.38 -2.99
CA LEU A 28 0.40 10.29 -3.39
C LEU A 28 1.00 8.96 -2.93
N ILE A 29 0.24 8.17 -2.18
CA ILE A 29 0.66 6.86 -1.70
C ILE A 29 -0.11 5.78 -2.45
N ASP A 30 0.62 4.95 -3.19
CA ASP A 30 0.16 3.97 -4.15
C ASP A 30 -0.55 4.56 -5.39
N ALA A 31 -0.77 3.74 -6.41
CA ALA A 31 -1.25 4.16 -7.71
C ALA A 31 -2.26 3.19 -8.35
N GLY A 32 -2.87 2.28 -7.58
CA GLY A 32 -3.92 1.39 -8.07
C GLY A 32 -3.49 0.49 -9.25
N ARG A 33 -4.48 0.00 -10.01
CA ARG A 33 -4.29 -0.82 -11.21
C ARG A 33 -4.24 0.07 -12.46
N THR A 34 -3.76 -0.46 -13.57
CA THR A 34 -3.71 0.27 -14.85
C THR A 34 -5.03 0.92 -15.28
N TRP A 35 -6.16 0.27 -15.07
CA TRP A 35 -7.47 0.83 -15.42
C TRP A 35 -8.03 1.84 -14.41
N ASP A 36 -7.38 2.04 -13.27
CA ASP A 36 -7.73 3.10 -12.30
C ASP A 36 -7.24 4.48 -12.74
N ARG A 37 -6.49 4.57 -13.85
CA ARG A 37 -5.89 5.80 -14.38
C ARG A 37 -6.86 6.98 -14.43
N ARG A 38 -8.01 6.82 -15.08
CA ARG A 38 -9.00 7.90 -15.22
C ARG A 38 -9.51 8.40 -13.86
N ARG A 39 -9.76 7.48 -12.96
CA ARG A 39 -10.21 7.76 -11.59
C ARG A 39 -9.15 8.53 -10.80
N ILE A 40 -7.91 8.04 -10.79
CA ILE A 40 -6.81 8.65 -10.04
C ILE A 40 -6.57 10.07 -10.54
N PHE A 41 -6.44 10.28 -11.85
CA PHE A 41 -6.23 11.61 -12.42
C PHE A 41 -7.36 12.59 -12.08
N ALA A 42 -8.62 12.16 -12.12
CA ALA A 42 -9.76 13.00 -11.74
C ALA A 42 -9.75 13.39 -10.26
N GLU A 43 -9.32 12.48 -9.37
CA GLU A 43 -9.28 12.74 -7.92
C GLU A 43 -8.10 13.64 -7.51
N ILE A 44 -6.99 13.64 -8.28
CA ILE A 44 -5.83 14.50 -8.02
C ILE A 44 -5.82 15.78 -8.88
N GLU A 45 -6.86 16.01 -9.68
CA GLU A 45 -6.97 17.21 -10.49
C GLU A 45 -6.96 18.47 -9.62
N GLY A 46 -6.19 19.51 -10.02
CA GLY A 46 -6.06 20.75 -9.28
C GLY A 46 -5.32 20.67 -7.95
N ARG A 47 -4.72 19.50 -7.62
CA ARG A 47 -3.92 19.31 -6.41
C ARG A 47 -2.44 19.35 -6.73
N GLU A 48 -1.69 19.95 -5.83
CA GLU A 48 -0.24 19.84 -5.83
C GLU A 48 0.13 18.44 -5.32
N ILE A 49 0.94 17.74 -6.11
CA ILE A 49 1.51 16.43 -5.75
C ILE A 49 3.01 16.56 -5.96
N SER A 50 3.78 16.37 -4.90
CA SER A 50 5.23 16.52 -4.91
C SER A 50 5.99 15.22 -5.20
N MET A 51 5.36 14.07 -4.92
CA MET A 51 5.97 12.75 -5.05
C MET A 51 4.90 11.66 -5.11
N LEU A 52 5.20 10.54 -5.74
CA LEU A 52 4.48 9.28 -5.60
C LEU A 52 5.34 8.31 -4.79
N ALA A 53 4.84 7.82 -3.66
CA ALA A 53 5.49 6.84 -2.81
C ALA A 53 4.69 5.53 -2.82
N LEU A 54 5.35 4.39 -3.02
CA LEU A 54 4.69 3.09 -2.99
C LEU A 54 4.89 2.42 -1.64
N THR A 55 3.80 1.86 -1.08
CA THR A 55 3.89 0.99 0.09
C THR A 55 4.67 -0.28 -0.26
N HIS A 56 4.45 -0.79 -1.48
CA HIS A 56 5.15 -1.91 -2.08
C HIS A 56 4.90 -1.97 -3.58
N VAL A 57 5.67 -2.80 -4.30
CA VAL A 57 5.55 -2.94 -5.75
C VAL A 57 4.78 -4.21 -6.10
N HIS A 58 3.45 -4.15 -6.00
CA HIS A 58 2.54 -5.12 -6.56
C HIS A 58 1.67 -4.52 -7.68
N PRO A 59 1.05 -5.36 -8.53
CA PRO A 59 0.36 -4.92 -9.74
C PRO A 59 -0.75 -3.89 -9.51
N ASP A 60 -1.42 -3.98 -8.37
CA ASP A 60 -2.55 -3.13 -7.97
C ASP A 60 -2.16 -1.95 -7.07
N HIS A 61 -0.87 -1.77 -6.83
CA HIS A 61 -0.31 -0.62 -6.12
C HIS A 61 0.53 0.28 -7.01
N GLN A 62 1.19 -0.28 -8.07
CA GLN A 62 2.03 0.50 -8.99
C GLN A 62 1.38 0.76 -10.36
N GLY A 63 0.15 0.30 -10.60
CA GLY A 63 -0.44 0.22 -11.95
C GLY A 63 -0.48 1.53 -12.74
N VAL A 64 -0.67 2.67 -12.12
CA VAL A 64 -0.71 4.01 -12.76
C VAL A 64 0.51 4.85 -12.39
N ALA A 65 1.51 4.28 -11.70
CA ALA A 65 2.65 5.02 -11.17
C ALA A 65 3.40 5.79 -12.26
N LYS A 66 3.79 5.13 -13.34
CA LYS A 66 4.46 5.76 -14.48
C LYS A 66 3.66 6.93 -15.04
N ASP A 67 2.37 6.71 -15.32
CA ASP A 67 1.52 7.74 -15.91
C ASP A 67 1.42 9.00 -15.04
N VAL A 68 1.30 8.81 -13.72
CA VAL A 68 1.23 9.92 -12.76
C VAL A 68 2.56 10.66 -12.71
N CYS A 69 3.68 9.95 -12.56
CA CYS A 69 5.00 10.56 -12.46
C CYS A 69 5.36 11.35 -13.72
N GLU A 70 5.16 10.78 -14.90
CA GLU A 70 5.44 11.45 -16.17
C GLU A 70 4.52 12.67 -16.40
N ALA A 71 3.21 12.51 -16.15
CA ALA A 71 2.26 13.60 -16.39
C ALA A 71 2.40 14.78 -15.41
N ARG A 72 2.90 14.54 -14.21
CA ARG A 72 3.09 15.57 -13.18
C ARG A 72 4.52 16.04 -13.04
N GLY A 73 5.49 15.34 -13.66
CA GLY A 73 6.92 15.64 -13.52
C GLY A 73 7.42 15.46 -12.09
N ILE A 74 6.91 14.43 -11.39
CA ILE A 74 7.21 14.17 -9.98
C ILE A 74 8.02 12.87 -9.82
N PRO A 75 8.87 12.78 -8.78
CA PRO A 75 9.65 11.58 -8.52
C PRO A 75 8.78 10.42 -8.04
N LEU A 76 9.20 9.19 -8.40
CA LEU A 76 8.74 7.94 -7.83
C LEU A 76 9.68 7.50 -6.71
N ALA A 77 9.10 7.03 -5.59
CA ALA A 77 9.86 6.49 -4.47
C ALA A 77 9.29 5.14 -3.99
N CYS A 78 10.16 4.20 -3.63
CA CYS A 78 9.81 2.95 -2.97
C CYS A 78 10.98 2.44 -2.11
N HIS A 79 10.75 1.35 -1.38
CA HIS A 79 11.82 0.68 -0.63
C HIS A 79 12.87 0.08 -1.59
N PRO A 80 14.19 0.07 -1.25
CA PRO A 80 15.24 -0.48 -2.10
C PRO A 80 14.98 -1.92 -2.59
N ASP A 81 14.40 -2.77 -1.75
CA ASP A 81 14.11 -4.17 -2.06
C ASP A 81 13.02 -4.35 -3.12
N ASP A 82 12.29 -3.31 -3.48
CA ASP A 82 11.27 -3.33 -4.53
C ASP A 82 11.66 -2.57 -5.81
N VAL A 83 12.81 -1.92 -5.82
CA VAL A 83 13.31 -1.17 -7.00
C VAL A 83 13.38 -2.05 -8.24
N ASP A 84 13.96 -3.26 -8.13
CA ASP A 84 14.09 -4.17 -9.26
C ASP A 84 12.74 -4.60 -9.86
N ALA A 85 11.69 -4.69 -9.02
CA ALA A 85 10.34 -4.98 -9.49
C ALA A 85 9.75 -3.76 -10.22
N MET A 86 9.91 -2.56 -9.67
CA MET A 86 9.37 -1.34 -10.27
C MET A 86 10.04 -1.01 -11.61
N GLU A 87 11.33 -1.26 -11.71
CA GLU A 87 12.10 -1.02 -12.94
C GLU A 87 12.09 -2.19 -13.93
N GLY A 88 11.32 -3.26 -13.64
CA GLY A 88 11.11 -4.40 -14.56
C GLY A 88 12.28 -5.37 -14.63
N ARG A 89 13.25 -5.31 -13.71
CA ARG A 89 14.36 -6.28 -13.61
C ARG A 89 13.93 -7.59 -12.94
N ARG A 90 12.82 -7.60 -12.21
CA ARG A 90 12.14 -8.80 -11.73
C ARG A 90 10.61 -8.66 -11.85
N PRO A 91 9.83 -9.77 -11.78
CA PRO A 91 8.37 -9.69 -11.80
C PRO A 91 7.82 -8.85 -10.62
N VAL A 92 6.77 -8.06 -10.88
CA VAL A 92 6.05 -7.29 -9.86
C VAL A 92 5.25 -8.18 -8.90
N ALA A 93 4.85 -9.38 -9.31
CA ALA A 93 4.26 -10.37 -8.42
C ALA A 93 5.38 -11.15 -7.73
N ALA A 94 5.56 -10.97 -6.44
CA ALA A 94 6.61 -11.65 -5.66
C ALA A 94 6.40 -13.18 -5.60
N SER A 95 5.14 -13.64 -5.67
CA SER A 95 4.77 -15.05 -5.64
C SER A 95 4.81 -15.71 -7.02
N SER A 96 5.26 -16.96 -7.10
CA SER A 96 5.21 -17.79 -8.30
C SER A 96 3.84 -18.42 -8.57
N HIS A 97 2.85 -18.19 -7.72
CA HIS A 97 1.51 -18.76 -7.87
C HIS A 97 0.81 -18.24 -9.15
N PRO A 98 0.15 -19.11 -9.96
CA PRO A 98 -0.43 -18.71 -11.25
C PRO A 98 -1.40 -17.52 -11.17
N ILE A 99 -2.20 -17.42 -10.11
CA ILE A 99 -3.13 -16.29 -9.91
C ILE A 99 -2.36 -14.98 -9.70
N ALA A 100 -1.30 -15.00 -8.90
CA ALA A 100 -0.46 -13.82 -8.67
C ALA A 100 0.26 -13.40 -9.96
N GLN A 101 0.77 -14.34 -10.74
CA GLN A 101 1.39 -14.07 -12.05
C GLN A 101 0.38 -13.50 -13.04
N MET A 102 -0.86 -14.01 -13.04
CA MET A 102 -1.93 -13.51 -13.91
C MET A 102 -2.32 -12.07 -13.51
N SER A 103 -2.42 -11.75 -12.23
CA SER A 103 -2.66 -10.38 -11.77
C SER A 103 -1.55 -9.43 -12.23
N GLY A 104 -0.29 -9.85 -12.13
CA GLY A 104 0.86 -9.14 -12.67
C GLY A 104 0.73 -8.79 -14.14
N ARG A 105 0.21 -9.71 -14.94
CA ARG A 105 0.03 -9.51 -16.40
C ARG A 105 -1.06 -8.48 -16.74
N PHE A 106 -2.14 -8.41 -15.96
CA PHE A 106 -3.32 -7.61 -16.33
C PHE A 106 -3.45 -6.31 -15.54
N TRP A 107 -2.90 -6.22 -14.34
CA TRP A 107 -3.10 -5.08 -13.42
C TRP A 107 -1.88 -4.17 -13.33
N ALA A 108 -0.69 -4.73 -13.59
CA ALA A 108 0.55 -3.98 -13.50
C ALA A 108 0.65 -2.91 -14.58
N GLY A 109 1.15 -1.77 -14.18
CA GLY A 109 1.63 -0.73 -15.09
C GLY A 109 2.99 -1.08 -15.69
N PRO A 110 3.41 -0.31 -16.71
CA PRO A 110 4.74 -0.47 -17.27
C PRO A 110 5.82 -0.11 -16.26
N PRO A 111 7.03 -0.68 -16.39
CA PRO A 111 8.17 -0.30 -15.56
C PRO A 111 8.46 1.21 -15.62
N HIS A 112 8.96 1.75 -14.52
CA HIS A 112 9.38 3.14 -14.41
C HIS A 112 10.60 3.25 -13.52
N PRO A 113 11.57 4.14 -13.82
CA PRO A 113 12.70 4.39 -12.95
C PRO A 113 12.26 4.84 -11.55
N VAL A 114 12.99 4.40 -10.53
CA VAL A 114 12.80 4.85 -9.15
C VAL A 114 13.79 5.98 -8.89
N ASP A 115 13.26 7.18 -8.65
CA ASP A 115 14.07 8.39 -8.44
C ASP A 115 14.62 8.50 -7.03
N LYS A 116 13.88 7.96 -6.07
CA LYS A 116 14.23 8.00 -4.64
C LYS A 116 13.94 6.67 -3.97
N THR A 117 14.69 6.37 -2.93
CA THR A 117 14.39 5.25 -2.03
C THR A 117 14.22 5.74 -0.61
N PHE A 118 13.47 4.99 0.18
CA PHE A 118 13.31 5.19 1.61
C PHE A 118 13.38 3.84 2.32
N GLY A 119 13.87 3.84 3.56
CA GLY A 119 13.99 2.65 4.40
C GLY A 119 13.54 2.88 5.84
N GLU A 120 13.85 1.94 6.70
CA GLU A 120 13.50 2.00 8.13
C GLU A 120 13.95 3.31 8.78
N GLY A 121 13.00 4.05 9.34
CA GLY A 121 13.25 5.30 10.06
C GLY A 121 13.25 6.57 9.22
N ASP A 122 13.26 6.48 7.89
CA ASP A 122 13.11 7.65 7.02
C ASP A 122 11.74 8.30 7.17
N GLU A 123 11.57 9.52 6.68
CA GLU A 123 10.33 10.27 6.77
C GLU A 123 9.76 10.60 5.38
N VAL A 124 8.45 10.34 5.21
CA VAL A 124 7.68 10.67 4.00
C VAL A 124 6.38 11.34 4.43
N ALA A 125 6.12 12.58 3.99
CA ALA A 125 4.89 13.33 4.29
C ALA A 125 4.56 13.41 5.80
N GLY A 126 5.56 13.51 6.68
CA GLY A 126 5.39 13.51 8.13
C GLY A 126 5.09 12.13 8.74
N PHE A 127 5.25 11.07 7.95
CA PHE A 127 5.15 9.69 8.38
C PHE A 127 6.54 9.05 8.44
N ARG A 128 6.86 8.41 9.55
CA ARG A 128 8.05 7.57 9.67
C ARG A 128 7.84 6.28 8.88
N VAL A 129 8.80 5.89 8.09
CA VAL A 129 8.82 4.62 7.36
C VAL A 129 9.21 3.49 8.30
N VAL A 130 8.42 2.42 8.30
CA VAL A 130 8.68 1.19 9.05
C VAL A 130 8.72 0.04 8.06
N HIS A 131 9.88 -0.58 7.87
CA HIS A 131 10.03 -1.72 6.97
C HIS A 131 9.26 -2.92 7.50
N ALA A 132 8.35 -3.46 6.71
CA ALA A 132 7.39 -4.49 7.09
C ALA A 132 7.31 -5.60 6.01
N PRO A 133 8.43 -6.30 5.73
CA PRO A 133 8.49 -7.28 4.65
C PRO A 133 7.61 -8.49 4.89
N GLY A 134 7.37 -9.27 3.83
CA GLY A 134 6.65 -10.54 3.86
C GLY A 134 5.58 -10.65 2.81
N HIS A 135 4.69 -9.66 2.65
CA HIS A 135 3.81 -9.60 1.50
C HIS A 135 4.62 -9.28 0.23
N SER A 136 5.41 -8.22 0.27
CA SER A 136 6.52 -8.00 -0.66
C SER A 136 7.84 -7.84 0.11
N PRO A 137 9.01 -7.98 -0.54
CA PRO A 137 10.30 -7.74 0.11
C PRO A 137 10.46 -6.30 0.58
N GLY A 138 9.93 -5.33 -0.18
CA GLY A 138 10.04 -3.91 0.10
C GLY A 138 8.77 -3.30 0.72
N GLU A 139 7.87 -4.09 1.29
CA GLU A 139 6.68 -3.59 1.98
C GLU A 139 7.05 -2.66 3.13
N VAL A 140 6.36 -1.49 3.20
CA VAL A 140 6.53 -0.55 4.29
C VAL A 140 5.19 -0.12 4.89
N ILE A 141 5.24 0.25 6.15
CA ILE A 141 4.19 0.99 6.85
C ILE A 141 4.64 2.44 6.96
N PHE A 142 3.81 3.38 6.52
CA PHE A 142 3.97 4.79 6.84
C PHE A 142 3.23 5.07 8.15
N PHE A 143 3.97 5.34 9.23
CA PHE A 143 3.40 5.54 10.56
C PHE A 143 3.63 6.97 11.06
N ARG A 144 2.54 7.65 11.43
CA ARG A 144 2.62 9.00 11.99
C ARG A 144 2.47 8.96 13.51
N ASP A 145 3.56 9.29 14.22
CA ASP A 145 3.64 9.17 15.66
C ASP A 145 2.69 10.15 16.41
N SER A 146 2.40 11.33 15.85
CA SER A 146 1.62 12.39 16.48
C SER A 146 0.14 12.00 16.74
N ASP A 147 -0.48 11.25 15.83
CA ASP A 147 -1.87 10.81 15.91
C ASP A 147 -2.05 9.30 15.75
N ARG A 148 -0.93 8.57 15.59
CA ARG A 148 -0.86 7.11 15.51
C ARG A 148 -1.66 6.54 14.32
N VAL A 149 -1.61 7.25 13.18
CA VAL A 149 -2.15 6.78 11.91
C VAL A 149 -1.11 5.91 11.21
N ALA A 150 -1.51 4.73 10.77
CA ALA A 150 -0.69 3.79 9.99
C ALA A 150 -1.29 3.59 8.59
N ILE A 151 -0.59 3.93 7.51
CA ILE A 151 -0.88 3.48 6.15
C ILE A 151 -0.01 2.25 5.94
N CYS A 152 -0.61 1.07 5.87
CA CYS A 152 0.13 -0.18 6.03
C CYS A 152 0.18 -1.07 4.77
N GLY A 153 -0.20 -0.54 3.61
CA GLY A 153 -0.23 -1.34 2.38
C GLY A 153 -0.95 -2.67 2.61
N ASP A 154 -0.33 -3.75 2.21
CA ASP A 154 -0.89 -5.09 2.30
C ASP A 154 -0.31 -5.94 3.45
N VAL A 155 0.25 -5.31 4.47
CA VAL A 155 0.59 -5.99 5.74
C VAL A 155 -0.64 -6.69 6.31
N ILE A 156 -1.82 -6.04 6.23
CA ILE A 156 -3.15 -6.63 6.47
C ILE A 156 -4.13 -6.19 5.39
N ARG A 157 -5.21 -6.92 5.22
CA ARG A 157 -6.37 -6.48 4.43
C ARG A 157 -7.56 -6.14 5.33
N GLY A 158 -8.31 -5.10 4.94
CA GLY A 158 -9.50 -4.61 5.63
C GLY A 158 -10.82 -5.20 5.11
N MET A 159 -10.78 -6.17 4.16
CA MET A 159 -11.98 -6.73 3.55
C MET A 159 -11.82 -8.20 3.14
N SER A 160 -12.95 -8.86 3.01
CA SER A 160 -13.04 -10.18 2.36
C SER A 160 -13.11 -10.01 0.85
N TYR A 161 -12.17 -10.57 0.10
CA TYR A 161 -12.20 -10.54 -1.38
C TYR A 161 -13.41 -11.30 -1.97
N ALA A 162 -13.93 -12.31 -1.25
CA ALA A 162 -15.08 -13.08 -1.73
C ALA A 162 -16.41 -12.36 -1.56
N THR A 163 -16.57 -11.54 -0.53
CA THR A 163 -17.85 -10.92 -0.18
C THR A 163 -17.85 -9.39 -0.22
N GLY A 164 -16.68 -8.75 -0.30
CA GLY A 164 -16.52 -7.31 -0.18
C GLY A 164 -16.80 -6.74 1.21
N ARG A 165 -17.13 -7.59 2.19
CA ARG A 165 -17.45 -7.13 3.54
C ARG A 165 -16.21 -6.79 4.34
N PRO A 166 -16.29 -5.83 5.28
CA PRO A 166 -15.20 -5.54 6.21
C PRO A 166 -14.70 -6.79 6.93
N LEU A 167 -13.39 -6.96 6.95
CA LEU A 167 -12.72 -8.09 7.60
C LEU A 167 -11.26 -7.73 7.85
N ILE A 168 -10.78 -7.91 9.08
CA ILE A 168 -9.34 -7.82 9.37
C ILE A 168 -8.75 -9.21 9.18
N ALA A 169 -7.82 -9.35 8.25
CA ALA A 169 -7.21 -10.64 7.94
C ALA A 169 -5.80 -10.47 7.33
N GLU A 170 -5.04 -11.57 7.35
CA GLU A 170 -3.80 -11.68 6.57
C GLU A 170 -4.11 -11.57 5.06
N PRO A 171 -3.19 -11.07 4.23
CA PRO A 171 -3.25 -11.28 2.79
C PRO A 171 -3.37 -12.77 2.46
N LEU A 172 -3.85 -13.10 1.27
CA LEU A 172 -3.89 -14.50 0.84
C LEU A 172 -2.46 -14.99 0.61
N GLU A 173 -2.11 -16.15 1.17
CA GLU A 173 -0.74 -16.72 1.17
C GLU A 173 -0.10 -16.73 -0.22
N PHE A 174 -0.88 -17.02 -1.26
CA PHE A 174 -0.36 -17.08 -2.63
C PHE A 174 -0.01 -15.71 -3.24
N PHE A 175 -0.28 -14.61 -2.55
CA PHE A 175 0.22 -13.28 -2.91
C PHE A 175 1.46 -12.88 -2.10
N ASN A 176 1.74 -13.54 -0.99
CA ASN A 176 2.88 -13.23 -0.15
C ASN A 176 4.18 -13.80 -0.72
N ALA A 177 5.27 -13.05 -0.57
CA ALA A 177 6.62 -13.57 -0.75
C ALA A 177 7.01 -14.54 0.38
N ASP A 178 6.66 -14.17 1.63
CA ASP A 178 6.89 -14.96 2.85
C ASP A 178 5.79 -14.68 3.87
N THR A 179 4.87 -15.62 4.05
CA THR A 179 3.74 -15.47 4.98
C THR A 179 4.19 -15.42 6.45
N ALA A 180 5.25 -16.14 6.82
CA ALA A 180 5.75 -16.11 8.19
C ALA A 180 6.38 -14.75 8.52
N GLU A 181 7.12 -14.17 7.57
CA GLU A 181 7.64 -12.80 7.68
C GLU A 181 6.52 -11.78 7.75
N ASN A 182 5.47 -11.90 6.90
CA ASN A 182 4.32 -11.01 6.96
C ASN A 182 3.64 -11.04 8.34
N ARG A 183 3.54 -12.20 8.98
CA ARG A 183 3.03 -12.31 10.36
C ARG A 183 3.89 -11.55 11.37
N ARG A 184 5.21 -11.54 11.20
CA ARG A 184 6.11 -10.70 12.01
C ARG A 184 5.84 -9.22 11.78
N SER A 185 5.63 -8.83 10.53
CA SER A 185 5.27 -7.45 10.14
C SER A 185 3.90 -7.04 10.68
N ILE A 186 2.90 -7.93 10.74
CA ILE A 186 1.62 -7.67 11.40
C ILE A 186 1.82 -7.41 12.91
N ARG A 187 2.68 -8.16 13.59
CA ARG A 187 3.01 -7.92 14.99
C ARG A 187 3.75 -6.59 15.17
N LYS A 188 4.70 -6.28 14.28
CA LYS A 188 5.37 -4.97 14.24
C LYS A 188 4.35 -3.82 14.11
N LEU A 189 3.33 -3.96 13.24
CA LEU A 189 2.24 -3.00 13.13
C LEU A 189 1.49 -2.86 14.47
N ALA A 190 1.22 -3.94 15.17
CA ALA A 190 0.55 -3.90 16.48
C ALA A 190 1.41 -3.22 17.56
N ASP A 191 2.72 -3.48 17.56
CA ASP A 191 3.69 -2.86 18.50
C ASP A 191 3.77 -1.33 18.34
N LEU A 192 3.46 -0.82 17.14
CA LEU A 192 3.29 0.63 16.92
C LEU A 192 2.07 1.20 17.64
N GLN A 193 1.15 0.37 18.14
CA GLN A 193 -0.10 0.75 18.81
C GLN A 193 -0.91 1.79 18.00
N PRO A 194 -1.27 1.54 16.75
CA PRO A 194 -1.99 2.49 15.91
C PRO A 194 -3.37 2.81 16.50
N ARG A 195 -3.89 4.01 16.22
CA ARG A 195 -5.28 4.39 16.49
C ARG A 195 -6.17 4.31 15.26
N LEU A 196 -5.54 4.35 14.10
CA LEU A 196 -6.19 4.23 12.81
C LEU A 196 -5.27 3.46 11.87
N ILE A 197 -5.77 2.39 11.25
CA ILE A 197 -5.02 1.63 10.26
C ILE A 197 -5.69 1.78 8.89
N LEU A 198 -4.89 2.12 7.90
CA LEU A 198 -5.28 2.36 6.52
C LEU A 198 -4.64 1.30 5.63
N PRO A 199 -5.32 0.18 5.37
CA PRO A 199 -4.78 -0.91 4.56
C PRO A 199 -4.85 -0.62 3.06
N GLY A 200 -4.09 -1.34 2.25
CA GLY A 200 -4.17 -1.30 0.79
C GLY A 200 -5.53 -1.77 0.27
N HIS A 201 -6.20 -2.68 0.99
CA HIS A 201 -7.49 -3.22 0.62
C HIS A 201 -8.56 -3.06 1.69
N GLY A 202 -9.73 -2.51 1.29
CA GLY A 202 -10.91 -2.42 2.15
C GLY A 202 -11.00 -1.12 2.96
N PRO A 203 -11.96 -1.05 3.90
CA PRO A 203 -12.15 0.14 4.71
C PRO A 203 -11.04 0.33 5.73
N ALA A 204 -10.90 1.57 6.22
CA ALA A 204 -10.06 1.88 7.36
C ALA A 204 -10.47 1.06 8.60
N VAL A 205 -9.48 0.57 9.33
CA VAL A 205 -9.67 -0.18 10.58
C VAL A 205 -9.64 0.80 11.74
N THR A 206 -10.79 1.02 12.36
CA THR A 206 -10.99 1.89 13.52
C THR A 206 -11.26 1.11 14.81
N ASP A 207 -11.70 -0.17 14.71
CA ASP A 207 -11.81 -1.08 15.85
C ASP A 207 -10.45 -1.72 16.14
N ILE A 208 -9.61 -1.00 16.88
CA ILE A 208 -8.26 -1.45 17.23
C ILE A 208 -8.32 -2.68 18.14
N ALA A 209 -9.33 -2.79 19.01
CA ALA A 209 -9.49 -3.98 19.84
C ALA A 209 -9.78 -5.23 18.98
N ALA A 210 -10.50 -5.10 17.87
CA ALA A 210 -10.67 -6.21 16.91
C ALA A 210 -9.36 -6.56 16.21
N PHE A 211 -8.53 -5.56 15.87
CA PHE A 211 -7.20 -5.78 15.32
C PHE A 211 -6.29 -6.51 16.31
N GLU A 212 -6.25 -6.09 17.58
CA GLU A 212 -5.47 -6.75 18.63
C GLU A 212 -5.91 -8.22 18.85
N ARG A 213 -7.23 -8.47 18.87
CA ARG A 213 -7.76 -9.86 18.92
C ARG A 213 -7.37 -10.69 17.71
N PHE A 214 -7.29 -10.08 16.53
CA PHE A 214 -6.82 -10.75 15.33
C PHE A 214 -5.34 -11.11 15.47
N VAL A 215 -4.48 -10.17 15.86
CA VAL A 215 -3.04 -10.39 16.07
C VAL A 215 -2.76 -11.49 17.09
N ALA A 216 -3.51 -11.51 18.21
CA ALA A 216 -3.36 -12.51 19.24
C ALA A 216 -3.68 -13.97 18.77
N ARG A 217 -4.37 -14.13 17.65
CA ARG A 217 -4.73 -15.42 17.05
C ARG A 217 -3.80 -15.86 15.93
N LEU A 218 -2.84 -15.01 15.53
CA LEU A 218 -1.90 -15.38 14.48
C LEU A 218 -1.01 -16.55 14.93
N PRO A 219 -0.76 -17.51 14.06
CA PRO A 219 0.22 -18.57 14.31
C PRO A 219 1.59 -17.97 14.67
N SER A 220 2.30 -18.65 15.56
CA SER A 220 3.68 -18.30 15.96
C SER A 220 4.64 -18.37 14.78
#